data_1b86cab1e9c0ca8daba7f64531e73202
#
_entry.id   1b86cab1e9c0ca8daba7f64531e73202
#
_cell.length_a   1.000
_cell.length_b   1.000
_cell.length_c   1.000
_cell.angle_alpha   90.00
_cell.angle_beta   90.00
_cell.angle_gamma   90.00
#
_symmetry.space_group_name_H-M   'P 1'
#
loop_
_entity.id
_entity.type
_entity.pdbx_description
1 polymer ?
#
loop_
_entity_poly.entity_id
_entity_poly.type
_entity_poly.pdbx_seq_one_letter_code
_entity_poly.pdbx_strand_id
1 'polypeptide(L)'
;RMVRIAAELGFNIDKETLDGAKKSVHLLKDISGERKREEFLKILRADRKYPSDRTKDSEVKALCVLDEIGALEYILPGISAAKGMEQRPDFHVYDVFNHLIETVRYCPPDLRLAGLLHDVGKPLSVQKYGNMHMHAKTGQEIAKKILGRDGLKMSNRDVNKILRLIDTHMYDIDGLTSEKKIRMFVVDNLEIINDIIALKRADAKASQGDASATSVSAEKINKIYREMLTDGTPLAYSDLKVDGNDLVGTKIPEDKRAWAMRKILEHAVLHEDCRTRESQLQYLRGLNYGSN
;
A
#
# COMPACT_ATOMS: atom_id res chain seq x y z
N ARG A 1 7.90 24.79 -0.04
CA ARG A 1 7.72 25.37 1.33
C ARG A 1 6.46 26.19 1.45
N MET A 2 6.21 27.11 0.54
CA MET A 2 5.00 27.95 0.53
C MET A 2 3.74 27.09 0.75
N VAL A 3 3.49 26.12 -0.11
CA VAL A 3 2.31 25.23 -0.02
C VAL A 3 2.26 24.50 1.32
N ARG A 4 3.41 23.99 1.80
CA ARG A 4 3.47 23.33 3.11
C ARG A 4 3.07 24.26 4.26
N ILE A 5 3.65 25.45 4.30
CA ILE A 5 3.36 26.43 5.39
C ILE A 5 1.89 26.83 5.36
N ALA A 6 1.34 27.10 4.17
CA ALA A 6 -0.07 27.44 4.01
C ALA A 6 -0.97 26.29 4.50
N ALA A 7 -0.66 25.04 4.14
CA ALA A 7 -1.41 23.87 4.57
C ALA A 7 -1.31 23.62 6.09
N GLU A 8 -0.10 23.67 6.67
CA GLU A 8 0.13 23.48 8.11
C GLU A 8 -0.59 24.53 8.97
N LEU A 9 -0.75 25.75 8.46
CA LEU A 9 -1.38 26.87 9.20
C LEU A 9 -2.83 27.14 8.78
N GLY A 10 -3.33 26.44 7.77
CA GLY A 10 -4.67 26.65 7.23
C GLY A 10 -4.84 28.01 6.54
N PHE A 11 -3.78 28.53 5.89
CA PHE A 11 -3.80 29.80 5.16
C PHE A 11 -4.15 29.60 3.69
N ASN A 12 -4.81 30.58 3.11
CA ASN A 12 -4.94 30.68 1.66
C ASN A 12 -3.68 31.35 1.07
N ILE A 13 -3.31 30.92 -0.11
CA ILE A 13 -2.22 31.52 -0.87
C ILE A 13 -2.85 32.52 -1.84
N ASP A 14 -2.36 33.76 -1.86
CA ASP A 14 -2.86 34.79 -2.77
C ASP A 14 -2.49 34.47 -4.23
N LYS A 15 -3.24 35.03 -5.15
CA LYS A 15 -3.11 34.77 -6.59
C LYS A 15 -1.75 35.19 -7.15
N GLU A 16 -1.21 36.32 -6.70
CA GLU A 16 0.09 36.82 -7.21
C GLU A 16 1.21 35.84 -6.80
N THR A 17 1.19 35.33 -5.59
CA THR A 17 2.12 34.32 -5.10
C THR A 17 1.97 32.99 -5.86
N LEU A 18 0.74 32.54 -6.17
CA LEU A 18 0.51 31.34 -7.00
C LEU A 18 1.03 31.53 -8.41
N ASP A 19 0.76 32.70 -9.04
CA ASP A 19 1.24 33.00 -10.39
C ASP A 19 2.78 33.08 -10.45
N GLY A 20 3.41 33.63 -9.41
CA GLY A 20 4.86 33.63 -9.25
C GLY A 20 5.43 32.21 -9.12
N ALA A 21 4.76 31.35 -8.35
CA ALA A 21 5.13 29.95 -8.21
C ALA A 21 5.01 29.16 -9.53
N LYS A 22 3.93 29.38 -10.30
CA LYS A 22 3.75 28.78 -11.65
C LYS A 22 4.90 29.13 -12.59
N LYS A 23 5.30 30.41 -12.62
CA LYS A 23 6.41 30.89 -13.46
C LYS A 23 7.76 30.24 -13.11
N SER A 24 7.99 29.95 -11.82
CA SER A 24 9.26 29.44 -11.29
C SER A 24 9.26 27.93 -11.01
N VAL A 25 8.16 27.21 -11.26
CA VAL A 25 8.01 25.79 -10.93
C VAL A 25 9.09 24.92 -11.58
N HIS A 26 9.57 25.29 -12.78
CA HIS A 26 10.62 24.59 -13.52
C HIS A 26 11.95 24.49 -12.75
N LEU A 27 12.19 25.40 -11.79
CA LEU A 27 13.37 25.36 -10.91
C LEU A 27 13.36 24.16 -9.95
N LEU A 28 12.22 23.50 -9.78
CA LEU A 28 12.14 22.27 -8.99
C LEU A 28 12.98 21.12 -9.57
N LYS A 29 13.30 21.14 -10.86
CA LYS A 29 14.22 20.17 -11.48
C LYS A 29 15.59 20.17 -10.82
N ASP A 30 16.06 21.35 -10.35
CA ASP A 30 17.38 21.55 -9.76
C ASP A 30 17.41 21.27 -8.25
N ILE A 31 16.24 20.95 -7.65
CA ILE A 31 16.13 20.61 -6.22
C ILE A 31 16.34 19.10 -6.06
N SER A 32 17.19 18.74 -5.06
CA SER A 32 17.48 17.35 -4.78
C SER A 32 16.23 16.54 -4.37
N GLY A 33 16.23 15.24 -4.68
CA GLY A 33 15.14 14.33 -4.34
C GLY A 33 14.84 14.29 -2.85
N GLU A 34 15.87 14.36 -1.99
CA GLU A 34 15.75 14.37 -0.54
C GLU A 34 14.95 15.59 -0.06
N ARG A 35 15.27 16.78 -0.58
CA ARG A 35 14.56 18.02 -0.20
C ARG A 35 13.11 18.01 -0.70
N LYS A 36 12.87 17.51 -1.92
CA LYS A 36 11.50 17.31 -2.42
C LYS A 36 10.74 16.35 -1.53
N ARG A 37 11.32 15.20 -1.18
CA ARG A 37 10.73 14.21 -0.27
C ARG A 37 10.36 14.80 1.08
N GLU A 38 11.31 15.48 1.75
CA GLU A 38 11.08 16.04 3.09
C GLU A 38 9.91 17.02 3.12
N GLU A 39 9.87 17.96 2.17
CA GLU A 39 8.77 18.93 2.10
C GLU A 39 7.46 18.25 1.71
N PHE A 40 7.48 17.29 0.79
CA PHE A 40 6.29 16.58 0.34
C PHE A 40 5.68 15.70 1.42
N LEU A 41 6.47 14.93 2.16
CA LEU A 41 5.97 14.13 3.28
C LEU A 41 5.39 15.00 4.41
N LYS A 42 5.91 16.21 4.62
CA LYS A 42 5.30 17.17 5.54
C LYS A 42 3.96 17.68 5.02
N ILE A 43 3.84 17.93 3.71
CA ILE A 43 2.57 18.31 3.08
C ILE A 43 1.52 17.22 3.29
N LEU A 44 1.88 15.94 3.05
CA LEU A 44 0.97 14.82 3.25
C LEU A 44 0.52 14.63 4.72
N ARG A 45 1.12 15.33 5.68
CA ARG A 45 0.77 15.33 7.11
C ARG A 45 0.41 16.71 7.64
N ALA A 46 0.10 17.66 6.76
CA ALA A 46 -0.08 19.06 7.14
C ALA A 46 -1.23 19.25 8.15
N ASP A 47 -2.33 18.52 7.98
CA ASP A 47 -3.48 18.48 8.89
C ASP A 47 -3.14 18.06 10.34
N ARG A 48 -2.00 17.37 10.51
CA ARG A 48 -1.56 16.85 11.82
C ARG A 48 -0.59 17.76 12.55
N LYS A 49 -0.04 18.76 11.88
CA LYS A 49 0.96 19.65 12.47
C LYS A 49 0.34 20.61 13.51
N TYR A 50 -0.75 21.26 13.14
CA TYR A 50 -1.53 22.16 13.99
C TYR A 50 -3.03 21.87 13.75
N PRO A 51 -3.57 20.78 14.35
CA PRO A 51 -4.93 20.35 14.09
C PRO A 51 -5.96 21.42 14.48
N SER A 52 -6.81 21.77 13.52
CA SER A 52 -7.91 22.74 13.70
C SER A 52 -8.91 22.58 12.55
N ASP A 53 -10.07 23.22 12.66
CA ASP A 53 -11.04 23.24 11.55
C ASP A 53 -10.45 23.86 10.27
N ARG A 54 -9.52 24.79 10.40
CA ARG A 54 -8.85 25.44 9.26
C ARG A 54 -7.90 24.47 8.52
N THR A 55 -7.27 23.56 9.26
CA THR A 55 -6.31 22.60 8.72
C THR A 55 -6.93 21.25 8.35
N LYS A 56 -8.24 21.10 8.57
CA LYS A 56 -8.97 19.92 8.12
C LYS A 56 -8.84 19.76 6.60
N ASP A 57 -8.43 18.58 6.16
CA ASP A 57 -8.17 18.21 4.75
C ASP A 57 -7.13 19.12 4.07
N SER A 58 -6.23 19.73 4.83
CA SER A 58 -5.22 20.65 4.27
C SER A 58 -4.20 19.93 3.39
N GLU A 59 -3.94 18.65 3.61
CA GLU A 59 -3.11 17.81 2.74
C GLU A 59 -3.72 17.63 1.35
N VAL A 60 -5.03 17.44 1.26
CA VAL A 60 -5.77 17.31 -0.02
C VAL A 60 -5.76 18.66 -0.75
N LYS A 61 -6.09 19.74 -0.05
CA LYS A 61 -6.02 21.11 -0.60
C LYS A 61 -4.61 21.42 -1.12
N ALA A 62 -3.58 21.06 -0.36
CA ALA A 62 -2.19 21.25 -0.76
C ALA A 62 -1.81 20.47 -2.00
N LEU A 63 -2.29 19.22 -2.17
CA LEU A 63 -2.08 18.44 -3.38
C LEU A 63 -2.72 19.10 -4.59
N CYS A 64 -3.95 19.64 -4.45
CA CYS A 64 -4.60 20.40 -5.51
C CYS A 64 -3.80 21.65 -5.89
N VAL A 65 -3.26 22.38 -4.90
CA VAL A 65 -2.40 23.56 -5.16
C VAL A 65 -1.10 23.16 -5.84
N LEU A 66 -0.45 22.08 -5.41
CA LEU A 66 0.77 21.56 -6.06
C LEU A 66 0.51 21.18 -7.52
N ASP A 67 -0.65 20.62 -7.79
CA ASP A 67 -1.10 20.29 -9.13
C ASP A 67 -1.37 21.56 -9.96
N GLU A 68 -2.12 22.51 -9.41
CA GLU A 68 -2.45 23.79 -10.06
C GLU A 68 -1.21 24.58 -10.49
N ILE A 69 -0.18 24.62 -9.65
CA ILE A 69 1.09 25.29 -10.00
C ILE A 69 2.05 24.42 -10.82
N GLY A 70 1.67 23.17 -11.16
CA GLY A 70 2.49 22.22 -11.92
C GLY A 70 3.64 21.59 -11.13
N ALA A 71 3.70 21.78 -9.79
CA ALA A 71 4.77 21.27 -8.95
C ALA A 71 4.65 19.76 -8.72
N LEU A 72 3.44 19.21 -8.77
CA LEU A 72 3.20 17.80 -8.48
C LEU A 72 3.92 16.89 -9.49
N GLU A 73 3.98 17.29 -10.77
CA GLU A 73 4.69 16.54 -11.81
C GLU A 73 6.22 16.49 -11.58
N TYR A 74 6.81 17.52 -10.95
CA TYR A 74 8.23 17.52 -10.59
C TYR A 74 8.55 16.69 -9.34
N ILE A 75 7.52 16.38 -8.52
CA ILE A 75 7.64 15.57 -7.31
C ILE A 75 7.32 14.09 -7.62
N LEU A 76 6.26 13.87 -8.37
CA LEU A 76 5.71 12.55 -8.75
C LEU A 76 5.57 12.49 -10.29
N PRO A 77 6.66 12.34 -11.04
CA PRO A 77 6.61 12.33 -12.49
C PRO A 77 5.65 11.27 -13.04
N GLY A 78 4.79 11.70 -13.97
CA GLY A 78 3.79 10.83 -14.62
C GLY A 78 2.44 10.75 -13.91
N ILE A 79 2.26 11.36 -12.73
CA ILE A 79 0.97 11.35 -12.05
C ILE A 79 -0.10 12.10 -12.84
N SER A 80 0.29 13.14 -13.58
CA SER A 80 -0.62 13.94 -14.40
C SER A 80 -1.27 13.15 -15.55
N ALA A 81 -0.69 12.02 -15.96
CA ALA A 81 -1.28 11.13 -16.95
C ALA A 81 -2.62 10.51 -16.49
N ALA A 82 -2.89 10.52 -15.19
CA ALA A 82 -4.15 10.04 -14.61
C ALA A 82 -5.31 11.04 -14.73
N LYS A 83 -5.05 12.30 -15.09
CA LYS A 83 -6.07 13.36 -15.21
C LYS A 83 -7.02 13.09 -16.37
N GLY A 84 -8.32 13.23 -16.09
CA GLY A 84 -9.38 13.00 -17.06
C GLY A 84 -9.48 11.56 -17.55
N MET A 85 -8.74 10.64 -16.94
CA MET A 85 -8.87 9.22 -17.24
C MET A 85 -10.08 8.66 -16.52
N GLU A 86 -11.18 8.51 -17.25
CA GLU A 86 -12.44 7.99 -16.70
C GLU A 86 -12.29 6.55 -16.25
N GLN A 87 -13.05 6.20 -15.22
CA GLN A 87 -13.17 4.87 -14.67
C GLN A 87 -14.60 4.34 -14.86
N ARG A 88 -14.83 3.09 -14.53
CA ARG A 88 -16.19 2.53 -14.60
C ARG A 88 -17.11 3.26 -13.61
N PRO A 89 -18.17 3.93 -14.08
CA PRO A 89 -19.03 4.76 -13.23
C PRO A 89 -19.80 3.95 -12.17
N ASP A 90 -19.96 2.63 -12.38
CA ASP A 90 -20.57 1.73 -11.40
C ASP A 90 -19.77 1.62 -10.10
N PHE A 91 -18.47 1.93 -10.15
CA PHE A 91 -17.55 1.74 -9.03
C PHE A 91 -16.82 3.02 -8.61
N HIS A 92 -16.73 4.04 -9.47
CA HIS A 92 -15.95 5.24 -9.21
C HIS A 92 -16.72 6.50 -9.60
N VAL A 93 -16.76 7.46 -8.67
CA VAL A 93 -17.36 8.78 -8.90
C VAL A 93 -16.36 9.80 -9.44
N TYR A 94 -15.07 9.47 -9.43
CA TYR A 94 -13.96 10.35 -9.86
C TYR A 94 -13.18 9.74 -11.03
N ASP A 95 -12.50 10.58 -11.81
CA ASP A 95 -11.41 10.13 -12.68
C ASP A 95 -10.25 9.56 -11.85
N VAL A 96 -9.27 8.92 -12.50
CA VAL A 96 -8.15 8.27 -11.77
C VAL A 96 -7.39 9.27 -10.91
N PHE A 97 -7.10 10.48 -11.42
CA PHE A 97 -6.33 11.47 -10.68
C PHE A 97 -7.06 11.96 -9.42
N ASN A 98 -8.32 12.36 -9.55
CA ASN A 98 -9.11 12.82 -8.42
C ASN A 98 -9.37 11.69 -7.42
N HIS A 99 -9.53 10.44 -7.87
CA HIS A 99 -9.59 9.27 -7.00
C HIS A 99 -8.31 9.11 -6.17
N LEU A 100 -7.12 9.26 -6.76
CA LEU A 100 -5.84 9.23 -6.03
C LEU A 100 -5.78 10.31 -4.94
N ILE A 101 -6.18 11.54 -5.26
CA ILE A 101 -6.23 12.66 -4.32
C ILE A 101 -7.22 12.38 -3.18
N GLU A 102 -8.43 11.91 -3.48
CA GLU A 102 -9.44 11.59 -2.47
C GLU A 102 -9.03 10.38 -1.60
N THR A 103 -8.32 9.40 -2.15
CA THR A 103 -7.78 8.29 -1.35
C THR A 103 -6.84 8.80 -0.24
N VAL A 104 -6.05 9.86 -0.51
CA VAL A 104 -5.21 10.51 0.52
C VAL A 104 -6.03 11.01 1.70
N ARG A 105 -7.21 11.60 1.46
CA ARG A 105 -8.13 12.09 2.51
C ARG A 105 -8.46 11.02 3.54
N TYR A 106 -8.72 9.80 3.07
CA TYR A 106 -9.17 8.69 3.91
C TYR A 106 -8.03 7.81 4.44
N CYS A 107 -6.82 8.00 3.92
CA CYS A 107 -5.64 7.26 4.39
C CYS A 107 -5.15 7.77 5.75
N PRO A 108 -4.70 6.88 6.66
CA PRO A 108 -3.83 7.25 7.76
C PRO A 108 -2.62 8.04 7.25
N PRO A 109 -2.09 9.01 8.01
CA PRO A 109 -1.01 9.90 7.55
C PRO A 109 0.20 9.18 6.97
N ASP A 110 0.56 8.02 7.54
CA ASP A 110 1.73 7.23 7.13
C ASP A 110 1.48 6.41 5.86
N LEU A 111 0.23 6.28 5.42
CA LEU A 111 -0.16 5.57 4.21
C LEU A 111 -0.52 6.51 3.04
N ARG A 112 -0.60 7.81 3.26
CA ARG A 112 -1.04 8.77 2.25
C ARG A 112 -0.23 8.73 0.96
N LEU A 113 1.08 8.51 1.05
CA LEU A 113 1.92 8.35 -0.15
C LEU A 113 1.59 7.05 -0.90
N ALA A 114 1.32 5.95 -0.20
CA ALA A 114 0.85 4.72 -0.82
C ALA A 114 -0.53 4.91 -1.45
N GLY A 115 -1.46 5.58 -0.75
CA GLY A 115 -2.78 5.95 -1.28
C GLY A 115 -2.69 6.79 -2.55
N LEU A 116 -1.78 7.75 -2.61
CA LEU A 116 -1.56 8.57 -3.80
C LEU A 116 -0.95 7.81 -4.99
N LEU A 117 -0.31 6.67 -4.75
CA LEU A 117 0.40 5.90 -5.77
C LEU A 117 -0.27 4.56 -6.12
N HIS A 118 -1.31 4.11 -5.39
CA HIS A 118 -1.81 2.74 -5.55
C HIS A 118 -2.33 2.45 -6.96
N ASP A 119 -2.94 3.43 -7.60
CA ASP A 119 -3.53 3.36 -8.94
C ASP A 119 -2.77 4.15 -10.02
N VAL A 120 -1.60 4.69 -9.70
CA VAL A 120 -0.77 5.48 -10.64
C VAL A 120 -0.40 4.71 -11.92
N GLY A 121 -0.52 3.40 -11.90
CA GLY A 121 -0.24 2.52 -13.04
C GLY A 121 -1.36 2.43 -14.08
N LYS A 122 -2.58 2.90 -13.79
CA LYS A 122 -3.74 2.76 -14.70
C LYS A 122 -3.47 3.34 -16.10
N PRO A 123 -2.94 4.58 -16.26
CA PRO A 123 -2.64 5.13 -17.59
C PRO A 123 -1.62 4.29 -18.37
N LEU A 124 -0.54 3.86 -17.71
CA LEU A 124 0.49 3.05 -18.37
C LEU A 124 -0.03 1.64 -18.71
N SER A 125 -0.92 1.08 -17.87
CA SER A 125 -1.56 -0.20 -18.16
C SER A 125 -2.43 -0.13 -19.41
N VAL A 126 -3.24 0.92 -19.55
CA VAL A 126 -4.05 1.13 -20.75
C VAL A 126 -3.15 1.34 -21.98
N GLN A 127 -2.09 2.14 -21.86
CA GLN A 127 -1.16 2.38 -22.94
C GLN A 127 -0.47 1.09 -23.42
N LYS A 128 -0.04 0.21 -22.50
CA LYS A 128 0.70 -1.01 -22.82
C LYS A 128 -0.20 -2.19 -23.22
N TYR A 129 -1.36 -2.31 -22.58
CA TYR A 129 -2.19 -3.53 -22.64
C TYR A 129 -3.63 -3.29 -23.10
N GLY A 130 -4.01 -2.04 -23.39
CA GLY A 130 -5.37 -1.67 -23.81
C GLY A 130 -6.42 -1.74 -22.68
N ASN A 131 -6.03 -2.02 -21.44
CA ASN A 131 -6.93 -2.12 -20.29
C ASN A 131 -6.20 -1.84 -18.96
N MET A 132 -6.96 -1.76 -17.85
CA MET A 132 -6.42 -1.46 -16.52
C MET A 132 -5.99 -2.69 -15.71
N HIS A 133 -6.14 -3.92 -16.20
CA HIS A 133 -5.91 -5.12 -15.38
C HIS A 133 -4.50 -5.28 -14.83
N MET A 134 -3.50 -4.72 -15.53
CA MET A 134 -2.10 -4.80 -15.10
C MET A 134 -1.63 -3.55 -14.34
N HIS A 135 -2.56 -2.70 -13.85
CA HIS A 135 -2.19 -1.42 -13.23
C HIS A 135 -1.36 -1.57 -11.95
N ALA A 136 -1.54 -2.62 -11.17
CA ALA A 136 -0.71 -2.88 -10.00
C ALA A 136 0.77 -3.08 -10.40
N LYS A 137 1.03 -3.87 -11.46
CA LYS A 137 2.38 -4.10 -11.99
C LYS A 137 2.99 -2.84 -12.58
N THR A 138 2.25 -2.14 -13.45
CA THR A 138 2.73 -0.87 -14.04
C THR A 138 2.87 0.23 -12.98
N GLY A 139 2.02 0.21 -11.95
CA GLY A 139 2.11 1.09 -10.79
C GLY A 139 3.39 0.88 -10.00
N GLN A 140 3.80 -0.37 -9.77
CA GLN A 140 5.09 -0.69 -9.16
C GLN A 140 6.27 -0.17 -10.00
N GLU A 141 6.22 -0.30 -11.33
CA GLU A 141 7.26 0.23 -12.24
C GLU A 141 7.42 1.75 -12.08
N ILE A 142 6.30 2.48 -12.04
CA ILE A 142 6.27 3.94 -11.88
C ILE A 142 6.71 4.33 -10.47
N ALA A 143 6.10 3.73 -9.44
CA ALA A 143 6.40 4.04 -8.03
C ALA A 143 7.87 3.78 -7.70
N LYS A 144 8.47 2.70 -8.21
CA LYS A 144 9.90 2.41 -8.02
C LYS A 144 10.80 3.51 -8.56
N LYS A 145 10.45 4.12 -9.70
CA LYS A 145 11.20 5.25 -10.27
C LYS A 145 11.01 6.51 -9.43
N ILE A 146 9.75 6.84 -9.07
CA ILE A 146 9.43 8.03 -8.26
C ILE A 146 10.11 7.98 -6.89
N LEU A 147 10.05 6.83 -6.20
CA LEU A 147 10.52 6.69 -4.83
C LEU A 147 12.01 6.37 -4.74
N GLY A 148 12.59 5.84 -5.82
CA GLY A 148 13.95 5.33 -5.86
C GLY A 148 15.04 6.41 -5.87
N ARG A 149 16.26 5.98 -6.23
CA ARG A 149 17.49 6.79 -6.16
C ARG A 149 17.45 8.05 -7.03
N ASP A 150 16.82 7.98 -8.18
CA ASP A 150 16.73 9.10 -9.14
C ASP A 150 15.51 10.00 -8.90
N GLY A 151 14.61 9.59 -8.00
CA GLY A 151 13.40 10.31 -7.60
C GLY A 151 13.52 10.91 -6.20
N LEU A 152 12.62 10.52 -5.31
CA LEU A 152 12.53 11.01 -3.93
C LEU A 152 13.57 10.42 -2.98
N LYS A 153 14.38 9.49 -3.41
CA LYS A 153 15.45 8.83 -2.63
C LYS A 153 14.96 8.31 -1.28
N MET A 154 13.88 7.58 -1.27
CA MET A 154 13.35 6.94 -0.06
C MET A 154 14.21 5.75 0.35
N SER A 155 14.10 5.32 1.61
CA SER A 155 14.76 4.11 2.08
C SER A 155 14.23 2.88 1.31
N ASN A 156 15.09 1.87 1.09
CA ASN A 156 14.65 0.62 0.45
C ASN A 156 13.49 -0.05 1.21
N ARG A 157 13.46 0.06 2.53
CA ARG A 157 12.38 -0.45 3.36
C ARG A 157 11.05 0.21 2.99
N ASP A 158 11.01 1.55 2.93
CA ASP A 158 9.79 2.29 2.61
C ASP A 158 9.35 2.06 1.16
N VAL A 159 10.31 2.04 0.22
CA VAL A 159 10.03 1.70 -1.18
C VAL A 159 9.39 0.33 -1.27
N ASN A 160 10.00 -0.71 -0.69
CA ASN A 160 9.47 -2.08 -0.73
C ASN A 160 8.08 -2.18 -0.08
N LYS A 161 7.85 -1.49 1.05
CA LYS A 161 6.53 -1.43 1.69
C LYS A 161 5.48 -0.85 0.75
N ILE A 162 5.75 0.29 0.13
CA ILE A 162 4.81 0.95 -0.80
C ILE A 162 4.57 0.08 -2.03
N LEU A 163 5.62 -0.50 -2.62
CA LEU A 163 5.47 -1.40 -3.78
C LEU A 163 4.61 -2.61 -3.44
N ARG A 164 4.76 -3.17 -2.24
CA ARG A 164 3.94 -4.30 -1.78
C ARG A 164 2.48 -3.90 -1.54
N LEU A 165 2.22 -2.71 -1.02
CA LEU A 165 0.86 -2.16 -0.89
C LEU A 165 0.21 -1.98 -2.26
N ILE A 166 0.94 -1.45 -3.26
CA ILE A 166 0.47 -1.32 -4.65
C ILE A 166 0.17 -2.71 -5.24
N ASP A 167 1.00 -3.73 -4.97
CA ASP A 167 0.80 -5.09 -5.49
C ASP A 167 -0.45 -5.75 -4.92
N THR A 168 -0.70 -5.54 -3.63
CA THR A 168 -1.73 -6.28 -2.88
C THR A 168 -3.08 -5.58 -2.80
N HIS A 169 -3.18 -4.28 -3.22
CA HIS A 169 -4.44 -3.53 -3.02
C HIS A 169 -5.64 -4.16 -3.73
N MET A 170 -5.42 -4.85 -4.87
CA MET A 170 -6.46 -5.54 -5.64
C MET A 170 -6.80 -6.95 -5.13
N TYR A 171 -6.08 -7.48 -4.12
CA TYR A 171 -6.35 -8.82 -3.62
C TYR A 171 -7.76 -8.94 -3.05
N ASP A 172 -8.50 -9.99 -3.49
CA ASP A 172 -9.86 -10.30 -3.01
C ASP A 172 -10.88 -9.15 -3.17
N ILE A 173 -10.79 -8.37 -4.25
CA ILE A 173 -11.61 -7.15 -4.42
C ILE A 173 -13.13 -7.44 -4.41
N ASP A 174 -13.53 -8.60 -4.86
CA ASP A 174 -14.92 -9.09 -4.89
C ASP A 174 -15.35 -9.78 -3.57
N GLY A 175 -14.43 -10.02 -2.65
CA GLY A 175 -14.69 -10.72 -1.40
C GLY A 175 -14.94 -12.23 -1.55
N LEU A 176 -14.65 -12.83 -2.71
CA LEU A 176 -14.96 -14.23 -3.00
C LEU A 176 -13.81 -15.21 -2.72
N THR A 177 -12.62 -14.72 -2.39
CA THR A 177 -11.47 -15.57 -2.05
C THR A 177 -11.78 -16.45 -0.84
N SER A 178 -11.44 -17.73 -0.90
CA SER A 178 -11.68 -18.66 0.23
C SER A 178 -10.90 -18.26 1.50
N GLU A 179 -11.46 -18.58 2.66
CA GLU A 179 -10.83 -18.28 3.95
C GLU A 179 -9.40 -18.84 4.05
N LYS A 180 -9.17 -20.07 3.59
CA LYS A 180 -7.83 -20.68 3.56
C LYS A 180 -6.81 -19.81 2.82
N LYS A 181 -7.18 -19.26 1.67
CA LYS A 181 -6.30 -18.35 0.91
C LYS A 181 -6.08 -17.03 1.63
N ILE A 182 -7.10 -16.49 2.30
CA ILE A 182 -6.96 -15.26 3.09
C ILE A 182 -6.07 -15.50 4.30
N ARG A 183 -6.20 -16.63 5.02
CA ARG A 183 -5.29 -16.98 6.14
C ARG A 183 -3.82 -17.00 5.66
N MET A 184 -3.54 -17.61 4.52
CA MET A 184 -2.19 -17.59 3.94
C MET A 184 -1.75 -16.20 3.51
N PHE A 185 -2.64 -15.41 2.90
CA PHE A 185 -2.36 -14.02 2.54
C PHE A 185 -2.01 -13.16 3.77
N VAL A 186 -2.69 -13.37 4.91
CA VAL A 186 -2.37 -12.70 6.18
C VAL A 186 -0.96 -13.04 6.64
N VAL A 187 -0.60 -14.33 6.65
CA VAL A 187 0.75 -14.79 7.04
C VAL A 187 1.82 -14.19 6.12
N ASP A 188 1.58 -14.21 4.82
CA ASP A 188 2.54 -13.68 3.82
C ASP A 188 2.71 -12.17 3.90
N ASN A 189 1.74 -11.46 4.48
CA ASN A 189 1.72 -10.01 4.57
C ASN A 189 1.66 -9.48 6.01
N LEU A 190 2.03 -10.29 7.00
CA LEU A 190 1.83 -9.99 8.42
C LEU A 190 2.36 -8.61 8.83
N GLU A 191 3.55 -8.23 8.35
CA GLU A 191 4.18 -6.93 8.67
C GLU A 191 3.40 -5.72 8.19
N ILE A 192 2.58 -5.86 7.13
CA ILE A 192 1.84 -4.77 6.49
C ILE A 192 0.34 -5.02 6.41
N ILE A 193 -0.18 -6.06 7.06
CA ILE A 193 -1.59 -6.45 6.92
C ILE A 193 -2.56 -5.35 7.37
N ASN A 194 -2.24 -4.65 8.45
CA ASN A 194 -3.04 -3.51 8.90
C ASN A 194 -3.01 -2.34 7.90
N ASP A 195 -1.88 -2.13 7.23
CA ASP A 195 -1.73 -1.10 6.21
C ASP A 195 -2.53 -1.46 4.94
N ILE A 196 -2.53 -2.75 4.55
CA ILE A 196 -3.37 -3.25 3.44
C ILE A 196 -4.85 -3.00 3.73
N ILE A 197 -5.31 -3.38 4.93
CA ILE A 197 -6.69 -3.18 5.35
C ILE A 197 -7.06 -1.69 5.34
N ALA A 198 -6.18 -0.84 5.86
CA ALA A 198 -6.41 0.60 5.92
C ALA A 198 -6.44 1.23 4.51
N LEU A 199 -5.53 0.83 3.61
CA LEU A 199 -5.52 1.31 2.23
C LEU A 199 -6.78 0.89 1.48
N LYS A 200 -7.21 -0.36 1.58
CA LYS A 200 -8.46 -0.85 0.95
C LYS A 200 -9.70 -0.11 1.45
N ARG A 201 -9.74 0.24 2.74
CA ARG A 201 -10.83 1.06 3.31
C ARG A 201 -10.82 2.47 2.75
N ALA A 202 -9.64 3.09 2.63
CA ALA A 202 -9.49 4.42 2.08
C ALA A 202 -9.87 4.47 0.60
N ASP A 203 -9.43 3.48 -0.18
CA ASP A 203 -9.77 3.31 -1.59
C ASP A 203 -11.29 3.17 -1.81
N ALA A 204 -11.98 2.31 -1.03
CA ALA A 204 -13.42 2.13 -1.13
C ALA A 204 -14.19 3.44 -0.86
N LYS A 205 -13.78 4.21 0.15
CA LYS A 205 -14.38 5.52 0.47
C LYS A 205 -14.15 6.53 -0.65
N ALA A 206 -12.95 6.58 -1.20
CA ALA A 206 -12.62 7.45 -2.32
C ALA A 206 -13.39 7.04 -3.58
N SER A 207 -13.49 5.74 -3.88
CA SER A 207 -14.21 5.24 -5.05
C SER A 207 -15.68 5.66 -5.06
N GLN A 208 -16.33 5.63 -3.91
CA GLN A 208 -17.75 5.98 -3.76
C GLN A 208 -17.98 7.47 -3.43
N GLY A 209 -16.93 8.23 -3.12
CA GLY A 209 -17.05 9.61 -2.61
C GLY A 209 -17.79 9.69 -1.26
N ASP A 210 -17.83 8.61 -0.51
CA ASP A 210 -18.59 8.47 0.74
C ASP A 210 -17.69 7.98 1.88
N ALA A 211 -17.58 8.79 2.93
CA ALA A 211 -16.83 8.47 4.14
C ALA A 211 -17.37 7.26 4.92
N SER A 212 -18.65 6.89 4.70
CA SER A 212 -19.29 5.72 5.30
C SER A 212 -19.09 4.43 4.51
N ALA A 213 -18.57 4.52 3.29
CA ALA A 213 -18.33 3.37 2.42
C ALA A 213 -17.41 2.33 3.06
N THR A 214 -17.73 1.07 2.83
CA THR A 214 -16.99 -0.07 3.37
C THR A 214 -16.39 -0.92 2.26
N SER A 215 -15.24 -1.52 2.52
CA SER A 215 -14.62 -2.49 1.63
C SER A 215 -14.92 -3.92 2.11
N VAL A 216 -15.72 -4.66 1.34
CA VAL A 216 -16.03 -6.07 1.65
C VAL A 216 -14.76 -6.88 1.85
N SER A 217 -13.77 -6.70 0.98
CA SER A 217 -12.46 -7.34 1.07
C SER A 217 -11.70 -6.96 2.36
N ALA A 218 -11.62 -5.67 2.68
CA ALA A 218 -10.92 -5.22 3.88
C ALA A 218 -11.57 -5.77 5.16
N GLU A 219 -12.90 -5.76 5.23
CA GLU A 219 -13.61 -6.26 6.41
C GLU A 219 -13.47 -7.77 6.57
N LYS A 220 -13.50 -8.52 5.47
CA LYS A 220 -13.28 -9.97 5.47
C LYS A 220 -11.85 -10.33 5.91
N ILE A 221 -10.84 -9.67 5.33
CA ILE A 221 -9.44 -9.86 5.72
C ILE A 221 -9.25 -9.51 7.20
N ASN A 222 -9.78 -8.37 7.65
CA ASN A 222 -9.67 -7.93 9.04
C ASN A 222 -10.33 -8.91 10.02
N LYS A 223 -11.52 -9.44 9.67
CA LYS A 223 -12.22 -10.45 10.48
C LYS A 223 -11.35 -11.69 10.65
N ILE A 224 -10.89 -12.28 9.55
CA ILE A 224 -10.06 -13.49 9.57
C ILE A 224 -8.73 -13.25 10.30
N TYR A 225 -8.09 -12.11 10.09
CA TYR A 225 -6.86 -11.76 10.82
C TYR A 225 -7.08 -11.69 12.33
N ARG A 226 -8.19 -11.07 12.78
CA ARG A 226 -8.54 -11.02 14.21
C ARG A 226 -8.84 -12.39 14.79
N GLU A 227 -9.52 -13.26 14.06
CA GLU A 227 -9.75 -14.65 14.45
C GLU A 227 -8.41 -15.38 14.63
N MET A 228 -7.48 -15.25 13.66
CA MET A 228 -6.14 -15.85 13.73
C MET A 228 -5.32 -15.37 14.94
N LEU A 229 -5.51 -14.12 15.39
CA LEU A 229 -4.84 -13.58 16.57
C LEU A 229 -5.36 -14.19 17.88
N THR A 230 -6.58 -14.73 17.90
CA THR A 230 -7.26 -15.20 19.10
C THR A 230 -7.39 -16.72 19.18
N ASP A 231 -7.36 -17.41 18.04
CA ASP A 231 -7.58 -18.86 17.95
C ASP A 231 -6.27 -19.69 18.05
N GLY A 232 -5.13 -19.04 18.35
CA GLY A 232 -3.83 -19.70 18.46
C GLY A 232 -3.20 -20.09 17.12
N THR A 233 -3.68 -19.55 15.99
CA THR A 233 -3.06 -19.74 14.68
C THR A 233 -1.62 -19.23 14.69
N PRO A 234 -0.60 -20.01 14.31
CA PRO A 234 0.76 -19.52 14.14
C PRO A 234 0.81 -18.55 12.94
N LEU A 235 1.33 -17.34 13.20
CA LEU A 235 1.43 -16.30 12.16
C LEU A 235 2.83 -16.21 11.54
N ALA A 236 3.85 -16.70 12.27
CA ALA A 236 5.24 -16.68 11.86
C ALA A 236 5.95 -18.00 12.23
N TYR A 237 7.14 -18.20 11.70
CA TYR A 237 7.96 -19.39 12.05
C TYR A 237 8.27 -19.47 13.54
N SER A 238 8.41 -18.32 14.22
CA SER A 238 8.63 -18.24 15.67
C SER A 238 7.48 -18.80 16.52
N ASP A 239 6.28 -18.89 15.94
CA ASP A 239 5.07 -19.37 16.65
C ASP A 239 4.92 -20.88 16.54
N LEU A 240 5.70 -21.51 15.66
CA LEU A 240 5.72 -22.96 15.54
C LEU A 240 6.28 -23.60 16.81
N LYS A 241 5.85 -24.83 17.07
CA LYS A 241 6.31 -25.65 18.22
C LYS A 241 7.52 -26.52 17.85
N VAL A 242 7.92 -26.52 16.57
CA VAL A 242 9.13 -27.15 16.03
C VAL A 242 10.05 -26.08 15.47
N ASP A 243 11.35 -26.36 15.47
CA ASP A 243 12.38 -25.47 14.95
C ASP A 243 13.35 -26.17 13.99
N GLY A 244 14.41 -25.48 13.58
CA GLY A 244 15.42 -26.02 12.64
C GLY A 244 16.17 -27.23 13.18
N ASN A 245 16.26 -27.42 14.51
CA ASN A 245 16.93 -28.58 15.13
C ASN A 245 16.10 -29.86 14.94
N ASP A 246 14.77 -29.75 14.93
CA ASP A 246 13.87 -30.89 14.68
C ASP A 246 14.00 -31.44 13.26
N LEU A 247 14.60 -30.68 12.32
CA LEU A 247 14.88 -31.13 10.96
C LEU A 247 16.24 -31.81 10.83
N VAL A 248 17.10 -31.75 11.85
CA VAL A 248 18.40 -32.43 11.85
C VAL A 248 18.16 -33.94 11.95
N GLY A 249 18.79 -34.73 11.09
CA GLY A 249 18.60 -36.19 11.04
C GLY A 249 17.33 -36.66 10.35
N THR A 250 16.50 -35.75 9.82
CA THR A 250 15.38 -36.12 8.95
C THR A 250 15.84 -36.41 7.49
N LYS A 251 14.94 -36.94 6.67
CA LYS A 251 15.19 -37.16 5.23
C LYS A 251 15.21 -35.87 4.40
N ILE A 252 14.96 -34.70 5.03
CA ILE A 252 14.90 -33.42 4.34
C ILE A 252 16.31 -32.87 4.17
N PRO A 253 16.75 -32.62 2.92
CA PRO A 253 18.05 -32.01 2.65
C PRO A 253 18.20 -30.64 3.31
N GLU A 254 19.43 -30.28 3.65
CA GLU A 254 19.71 -29.02 4.37
C GLU A 254 19.24 -27.77 3.63
N ASP A 255 19.43 -27.73 2.32
CA ASP A 255 18.98 -26.64 1.44
C ASP A 255 17.43 -26.57 1.31
N LYS A 256 16.70 -27.56 1.81
CA LYS A 256 15.23 -27.65 1.81
C LYS A 256 14.59 -27.43 3.18
N ARG A 257 15.37 -27.20 4.22
CA ARG A 257 14.83 -26.97 5.57
C ARG A 257 13.88 -25.78 5.65
N ALA A 258 14.21 -24.68 4.96
CA ALA A 258 13.32 -23.52 4.88
C ALA A 258 11.97 -23.87 4.20
N TRP A 259 11.99 -24.67 3.14
CA TRP A 259 10.78 -25.19 2.50
C TRP A 259 9.95 -26.03 3.47
N ALA A 260 10.57 -26.94 4.23
CA ALA A 260 9.87 -27.78 5.18
C ALA A 260 9.22 -26.94 6.31
N MET A 261 9.93 -25.97 6.87
CA MET A 261 9.37 -25.04 7.84
C MET A 261 8.16 -24.28 7.28
N ARG A 262 8.25 -23.84 6.01
CA ARG A 262 7.11 -23.20 5.33
C ARG A 262 5.93 -24.15 5.22
N LYS A 263 6.14 -25.42 4.87
CA LYS A 263 5.07 -26.44 4.79
C LYS A 263 4.41 -26.71 6.15
N ILE A 264 5.20 -26.77 7.22
CA ILE A 264 4.68 -26.92 8.58
C ILE A 264 3.83 -25.70 8.95
N LEU A 265 4.31 -24.47 8.65
CA LEU A 265 3.54 -23.25 8.92
C LEU A 265 2.22 -23.23 8.15
N GLU A 266 2.26 -23.50 6.83
CA GLU A 266 1.05 -23.58 5.99
C GLU A 266 0.04 -24.60 6.56
N HIS A 267 0.52 -25.77 6.98
CA HIS A 267 -0.34 -26.80 7.54
C HIS A 267 -0.95 -26.39 8.87
N ALA A 268 -0.14 -25.84 9.79
CA ALA A 268 -0.60 -25.40 11.11
C ALA A 268 -1.53 -24.17 11.05
N VAL A 269 -1.39 -23.31 10.02
CA VAL A 269 -2.30 -22.18 9.76
C VAL A 269 -3.68 -22.67 9.33
N LEU A 270 -3.71 -23.75 8.51
CA LEU A 270 -4.94 -24.24 7.88
C LEU A 270 -5.66 -25.32 8.68
N HIS A 271 -4.98 -25.94 9.66
CA HIS A 271 -5.49 -27.07 10.44
C HIS A 271 -5.21 -26.87 11.92
N GLU A 272 -6.27 -26.71 12.71
CA GLU A 272 -6.18 -26.41 14.14
C GLU A 272 -5.53 -27.56 14.93
N ASP A 273 -5.84 -28.80 14.58
CA ASP A 273 -5.25 -30.02 15.14
C ASP A 273 -3.74 -30.14 14.92
N CYS A 274 -3.18 -29.33 14.03
CA CYS A 274 -1.75 -29.31 13.68
C CYS A 274 -0.95 -28.20 14.39
N ARG A 275 -1.48 -27.61 15.46
CA ARG A 275 -0.83 -26.51 16.20
C ARG A 275 -0.02 -27.00 17.42
N THR A 276 -0.03 -28.29 17.73
CA THR A 276 0.79 -28.86 18.81
C THR A 276 2.17 -29.31 18.29
N ARG A 277 3.16 -29.43 19.19
CA ARG A 277 4.48 -29.95 18.83
C ARG A 277 4.40 -31.35 18.23
N GLU A 278 3.59 -32.20 18.82
CA GLU A 278 3.44 -33.62 18.42
C GLU A 278 2.89 -33.71 16.99
N SER A 279 1.80 -32.99 16.70
CA SER A 279 1.20 -32.97 15.36
C SER A 279 2.14 -32.37 14.32
N GLN A 280 2.90 -31.33 14.65
CA GLN A 280 3.90 -30.74 13.74
C GLN A 280 5.05 -31.69 13.45
N LEU A 281 5.54 -32.45 14.47
CA LEU A 281 6.54 -33.49 14.28
C LEU A 281 6.00 -34.67 13.46
N GLN A 282 4.75 -35.04 13.66
CA GLN A 282 4.11 -36.08 12.84
C GLN A 282 4.00 -35.65 11.39
N TYR A 283 3.57 -34.42 11.13
CA TYR A 283 3.52 -33.85 9.78
C TYR A 283 4.90 -33.80 9.14
N LEU A 284 5.91 -33.34 9.87
CA LEU A 284 7.31 -33.29 9.42
C LEU A 284 7.82 -34.68 8.97
N ARG A 285 7.51 -35.74 9.74
CA ARG A 285 7.90 -37.13 9.38
C ARG A 285 7.23 -37.62 8.10
N GLY A 286 6.05 -37.12 7.78
CA GLY A 286 5.30 -37.43 6.57
C GLY A 286 5.72 -36.61 5.35
N LEU A 287 6.52 -35.55 5.53
CA LEU A 287 7.00 -34.71 4.42
C LEU A 287 8.01 -35.49 3.58
N ASN A 288 7.66 -35.75 2.32
CA ASN A 288 8.55 -36.31 1.33
C ASN A 288 8.98 -35.22 0.33
N TYR A 289 10.29 -34.92 0.31
CA TYR A 289 10.86 -34.05 -0.72
C TYR A 289 11.06 -34.89 -1.99
N GLY A 290 10.28 -34.59 -3.04
CA GLY A 290 10.37 -35.29 -4.33
C GLY A 290 9.08 -35.96 -4.80
N SER A 291 7.97 -35.87 -4.07
CA SER A 291 6.65 -36.29 -4.52
C SER A 291 5.87 -35.06 -5.05
N ASN A 292 6.11 -34.73 -6.30
CA ASN A 292 5.23 -33.95 -7.18
C ASN A 292 5.18 -34.66 -8.50
#